data_fd14a05d66e1c4582ae32842118e1a30
#
_entry.id   fd14a05d66e1c4582ae32842118e1a30
#
_cell.length_a   1.000
_cell.length_b   1.000
_cell.length_c   1.000
_cell.angle_alpha   90.00
_cell.angle_beta   90.00
_cell.angle_gamma   90.00
#
_symmetry.space_group_name_H-M   'P 1'
#
loop_
_entity.id
_entity.type
_entity.pdbx_description
1 polymer ?
#
loop_
_entity_poly.entity_id
_entity_poly.type
_entity_poly.pdbx_seq_one_letter_code
_entity_poly.pdbx_strand_id
1 'polypeptide(L)'
;MKNISRYISHMAPCIEVVGYRQRKKGIKYLGDLSSDFGGNVKFIIGSKKKFKNIKVNNLKTNISNKSANQSVDGNTGTVYIDPINSLKFVLTKLKKDRVKFDKNFYVFTGSTVGVVPILKKGLYLGKIEKLGIVKTKII
;
A
#
# COMPACT_ATOMS: atom_id res chain seq x y z
N MET A 1 6.27 15.43 14.90
CA MET A 1 5.04 14.97 15.58
C MET A 1 5.44 14.01 16.68
N LYS A 2 5.28 14.39 17.94
CA LYS A 2 5.70 13.55 19.08
C LYS A 2 4.81 12.32 19.35
N ASN A 3 3.57 12.27 18.86
CA ASN A 3 2.66 11.14 19.11
C ASN A 3 1.80 10.82 17.88
N ILE A 4 2.40 10.11 16.92
CA ILE A 4 1.77 9.76 15.65
C ILE A 4 0.59 8.78 15.82
N SER A 5 0.63 7.94 16.86
CA SER A 5 -0.42 6.96 17.13
C SER A 5 -1.81 7.56 17.29
N ARG A 6 -1.90 8.82 17.73
CA ARG A 6 -3.17 9.56 17.84
C ARG A 6 -3.89 9.77 16.51
N TYR A 7 -3.16 9.69 15.40
CA TYR A 7 -3.70 9.87 14.05
C TYR A 7 -4.10 8.54 13.40
N ILE A 8 -3.86 7.41 14.06
CA ILE A 8 -4.14 6.09 13.50
C ILE A 8 -5.33 5.47 14.25
N SER A 9 -6.47 5.39 13.60
CA SER A 9 -7.62 4.67 14.15
C SER A 9 -7.56 3.17 13.83
N HIS A 10 -7.24 2.83 12.58
CA HIS A 10 -7.23 1.46 12.09
C HIS A 10 -6.08 1.23 11.12
N MET A 11 -5.76 -0.04 10.94
CA MET A 11 -4.83 -0.55 9.94
C MET A 11 -5.46 -1.69 9.17
N ALA A 12 -5.06 -1.86 7.92
CA ALA A 12 -5.53 -2.95 7.07
C ALA A 12 -4.43 -3.36 6.07
N PRO A 13 -4.37 -4.64 5.67
CA PRO A 13 -3.61 -5.01 4.48
C PRO A 13 -4.29 -4.43 3.24
N CYS A 14 -3.50 -4.07 2.23
CA CYS A 14 -4.00 -3.52 0.99
C CYS A 14 -3.26 -4.13 -0.19
N ILE A 15 -3.97 -4.36 -1.30
CA ILE A 15 -3.37 -4.59 -2.62
C ILE A 15 -3.58 -3.33 -3.44
N GLU A 16 -2.51 -2.77 -3.96
CA GLU A 16 -2.57 -1.76 -5.00
C GLU A 16 -2.45 -2.43 -6.36
N VAL A 17 -3.40 -2.16 -7.23
CA VAL A 17 -3.32 -2.53 -8.65
C VAL A 17 -2.72 -1.34 -9.38
N VAL A 18 -1.58 -1.57 -10.01
CA VAL A 18 -0.88 -0.55 -10.79
C VAL A 18 -0.96 -0.85 -12.28
N GLY A 19 -0.98 0.20 -13.08
CA GLY A 19 -1.01 0.11 -14.54
C GLY A 19 -0.86 1.49 -15.16
N TYR A 20 -0.44 1.52 -16.41
CA TYR A 20 -0.23 2.77 -17.14
C TYR A 20 -1.39 3.04 -18.07
N ARG A 21 -2.13 4.12 -17.83
CA ARG A 21 -3.28 4.51 -18.66
C ARG A 21 -2.87 5.28 -19.91
N GLN A 22 -1.78 6.01 -19.85
CA GLN A 22 -1.41 6.99 -20.86
C GLN A 22 -0.43 6.49 -21.92
N ARG A 23 0.34 5.43 -21.67
CA ARG A 23 1.39 4.97 -22.59
C ARG A 23 1.50 3.46 -22.70
N LYS A 24 1.51 2.97 -23.94
CA LYS A 24 1.76 1.55 -24.24
C LYS A 24 3.17 1.08 -23.90
N LYS A 25 4.15 1.99 -23.80
CA LYS A 25 5.59 1.69 -23.61
C LYS A 25 6.12 2.02 -22.21
N GLY A 26 5.24 2.28 -21.26
CA GLY A 26 5.63 2.60 -19.88
C GLY A 26 6.00 4.07 -19.66
N ILE A 27 6.49 4.36 -18.48
CA ILE A 27 6.83 5.70 -18.00
C ILE A 27 8.26 6.02 -18.41
N LYS A 28 8.47 7.17 -19.06
CA LYS A 28 9.80 7.66 -19.42
C LYS A 28 10.29 8.77 -18.50
N TYR A 29 9.37 9.60 -18.00
CA TYR A 29 9.70 10.79 -17.22
C TYR A 29 8.88 10.81 -15.92
N LEU A 30 9.39 11.50 -14.90
CA LEU A 30 8.67 11.69 -13.64
C LEU A 30 7.31 12.37 -13.84
N GLY A 31 7.19 13.26 -14.80
CA GLY A 31 5.92 13.90 -15.17
C GLY A 31 4.86 12.91 -15.66
N ASP A 32 5.26 11.87 -16.40
CA ASP A 32 4.35 10.81 -16.84
C ASP A 32 3.77 10.05 -15.64
N LEU A 33 4.61 9.76 -14.65
CA LEU A 33 4.19 9.08 -13.42
C LEU A 33 3.25 9.97 -12.60
N SER A 34 3.60 11.24 -12.43
CA SER A 34 2.80 12.20 -11.64
C SER A 34 1.45 12.46 -12.27
N SER A 35 1.38 12.60 -13.60
CA SER A 35 0.13 12.83 -14.34
C SER A 35 -0.79 11.60 -14.38
N ASP A 36 -0.27 10.41 -14.11
CA ASP A 36 -1.02 9.15 -14.04
C ASP A 36 -1.22 8.66 -12.59
N PHE A 37 -1.28 9.57 -11.62
CA PHE A 37 -1.47 9.24 -10.20
C PHE A 37 -0.50 8.16 -9.67
N GLY A 38 0.74 8.18 -10.10
CA GLY A 38 1.73 7.17 -9.76
C GLY A 38 1.48 5.80 -10.40
N GLY A 39 0.66 5.75 -11.48
CA GLY A 39 0.24 4.49 -12.11
C GLY A 39 -0.84 3.76 -11.31
N ASN A 40 -1.41 4.36 -10.27
CA ASN A 40 -2.46 3.73 -9.49
C ASN A 40 -3.74 3.55 -10.30
N VAL A 41 -4.27 2.34 -10.30
CA VAL A 41 -5.55 1.98 -10.91
C VAL A 41 -6.61 1.78 -9.83
N LYS A 42 -6.27 1.04 -8.77
CA LYS A 42 -7.21 0.70 -7.71
C LYS A 42 -6.50 0.28 -6.44
N PHE A 43 -7.06 0.65 -5.29
CA PHE A 43 -6.73 0.07 -4.00
C PHE A 43 -7.81 -0.90 -3.55
N ILE A 44 -7.41 -2.11 -3.13
CA ILE A 44 -8.27 -3.11 -2.52
C ILE A 44 -7.87 -3.23 -1.05
N ILE A 45 -8.76 -2.82 -0.16
CA ILE A 45 -8.51 -2.74 1.26
C ILE A 45 -9.12 -3.95 1.94
N GLY A 46 -8.32 -4.68 2.71
CA GLY A 46 -8.78 -5.80 3.53
C GLY A 46 -9.48 -5.37 4.81
N SER A 47 -9.76 -6.32 5.68
CA SER A 47 -10.43 -6.06 6.95
C SER A 47 -9.62 -5.12 7.84
N LYS A 48 -10.27 -4.08 8.34
CA LYS A 48 -9.65 -3.10 9.22
C LYS A 48 -9.50 -3.66 10.64
N LYS A 49 -8.35 -3.46 11.24
CA LYS A 49 -8.10 -3.71 12.67
C LYS A 49 -7.85 -2.42 13.40
N LYS A 50 -8.41 -2.26 14.60
CA LYS A 50 -8.05 -1.13 15.47
C LYS A 50 -6.55 -1.10 15.69
N PHE A 51 -5.98 0.08 15.63
CA PHE A 51 -4.57 0.27 15.96
C PHE A 51 -4.33 0.04 17.45
N LYS A 52 -3.49 -0.93 17.80
CA LYS A 52 -3.12 -1.31 19.17
C LYS A 52 -1.61 -1.27 19.39
N ASN A 53 -0.95 -0.18 19.00
CA ASN A 53 0.51 -0.05 19.10
C ASN A 53 1.29 -1.27 18.57
N ILE A 54 0.77 -1.90 17.52
CA ILE A 54 1.44 -3.01 16.85
C ILE A 54 2.73 -2.46 16.24
N LYS A 55 3.86 -3.06 16.57
CA LYS A 55 5.11 -2.80 15.86
C LYS A 55 4.92 -3.26 14.41
N VAL A 56 4.77 -2.33 13.50
CA VAL A 56 4.49 -2.61 12.08
C VAL A 56 5.75 -2.69 11.23
N ASN A 57 6.89 -2.37 11.83
CA ASN A 57 8.19 -2.54 11.19
C ASN A 57 8.55 -4.03 11.23
N ASN A 58 9.02 -4.57 10.11
CA ASN A 58 9.52 -5.93 10.02
C ASN A 58 8.44 -7.03 10.16
N LEU A 59 7.20 -6.77 9.72
CA LEU A 59 6.18 -7.81 9.58
C LEU A 59 6.38 -8.55 8.25
N LYS A 60 6.28 -9.87 8.28
CA LYS A 60 6.30 -10.70 7.07
C LYS A 60 5.08 -10.39 6.21
N THR A 61 5.30 -10.29 4.90
CA THR A 61 4.23 -10.08 3.92
C THR A 61 4.37 -11.09 2.79
N ASN A 62 3.25 -11.38 2.14
CA ASN A 62 3.22 -12.26 0.98
C ASN A 62 2.10 -11.83 0.04
N ILE A 63 2.34 -11.93 -1.25
CA ILE A 63 1.29 -11.90 -2.27
C ILE A 63 1.38 -13.16 -3.11
N SER A 64 0.24 -13.80 -3.38
CA SER A 64 0.21 -15.05 -4.13
C SER A 64 -1.00 -15.16 -5.06
N ASN A 65 -0.79 -15.92 -6.15
CA ASN A 65 -1.83 -16.39 -7.06
C ASN A 65 -1.60 -17.86 -7.37
N LYS A 66 -2.44 -18.73 -6.83
CA LYS A 66 -2.33 -20.19 -7.05
C LYS A 66 -2.46 -20.60 -8.51
N SER A 67 -3.35 -19.93 -9.28
CA SER A 67 -3.54 -20.22 -10.71
C SER A 67 -2.29 -19.95 -11.56
N ALA A 68 -1.41 -19.06 -11.10
CA ALA A 68 -0.16 -18.75 -11.75
C ALA A 68 1.05 -19.49 -11.12
N ASN A 69 0.84 -20.29 -10.08
CA ASN A 69 1.91 -20.79 -9.21
C ASN A 69 2.87 -19.68 -8.77
N GLN A 70 2.32 -18.52 -8.43
CA GLN A 70 3.06 -17.32 -8.10
C GLN A 70 2.96 -17.03 -6.60
N SER A 71 4.09 -16.83 -5.97
CA SER A 71 4.17 -16.38 -4.57
C SER A 71 5.40 -15.51 -4.40
N VAL A 72 5.20 -14.34 -3.83
CA VAL A 72 6.28 -13.36 -3.57
C VAL A 72 6.20 -12.95 -2.11
N ASP A 73 7.29 -13.18 -1.40
CA ASP A 73 7.46 -12.76 -0.01
C ASP A 73 8.07 -11.38 0.08
N GLY A 74 7.79 -10.70 1.18
CA GLY A 74 8.32 -9.40 1.47
C GLY A 74 8.23 -9.05 2.94
N ASN A 75 8.46 -7.79 3.24
CA ASN A 75 8.51 -7.30 4.60
C ASN A 75 8.09 -5.84 4.68
N THR A 76 7.40 -5.45 5.74
CA THR A 76 7.00 -4.05 5.94
C THR A 76 8.19 -3.13 6.17
N GLY A 77 9.34 -3.65 6.56
CA GLY A 77 10.60 -2.89 6.67
C GLY A 77 11.18 -2.44 5.32
N THR A 78 10.73 -3.00 4.20
CA THR A 78 11.16 -2.58 2.85
C THR A 78 10.42 -1.35 2.34
N VAL A 79 9.34 -0.95 2.99
CA VAL A 79 8.67 0.33 2.70
C VAL A 79 9.66 1.47 2.92
N TYR A 80 9.70 2.42 2.03
CA TYR A 80 10.70 3.52 1.87
C TYR A 80 11.20 4.15 3.16
N ILE A 81 10.73 4.19 4.25
CA ILE A 81 11.32 4.64 5.53
C ILE A 81 10.88 3.70 6.65
N ASP A 82 9.76 3.13 6.58
CA ASP A 82 8.88 2.25 7.31
C ASP A 82 7.44 2.83 7.30
N PRO A 83 6.42 2.02 7.55
CA PRO A 83 5.04 2.46 7.48
C PRO A 83 4.69 3.65 8.37
N ILE A 84 5.28 3.73 9.56
CA ILE A 84 5.01 4.83 10.51
C ILE A 84 5.70 6.13 10.08
N ASN A 85 6.93 6.04 9.59
CA ASN A 85 7.64 7.20 9.08
C ASN A 85 7.04 7.70 7.77
N SER A 86 6.57 6.81 6.90
CA SER A 86 5.80 7.18 5.71
C SER A 86 4.54 7.96 6.10
N LEU A 87 3.78 7.49 7.08
CA LEU A 87 2.63 8.24 7.60
C LEU A 87 3.04 9.60 8.17
N LYS A 88 4.10 9.63 8.99
CA LYS A 88 4.63 10.89 9.56
C LYS A 88 5.00 11.90 8.47
N PHE A 89 5.65 11.43 7.40
CA PHE A 89 5.99 12.28 6.26
C PHE A 89 4.73 12.89 5.62
N VAL A 90 3.72 12.06 5.31
CA VAL A 90 2.46 12.51 4.71
C VAL A 90 1.77 13.54 5.60
N LEU A 91 1.59 13.25 6.89
CA LEU A 91 0.93 14.16 7.83
C LEU A 91 1.69 15.48 8.00
N THR A 92 3.03 15.44 7.98
CA THR A 92 3.86 16.65 8.04
C THR A 92 3.68 17.50 6.78
N LYS A 93 3.65 16.86 5.61
CA LYS A 93 3.41 17.53 4.32
C LYS A 93 2.03 18.17 4.29
N LEU A 94 0.98 17.43 4.63
CA LEU A 94 -0.38 17.95 4.68
C LEU A 94 -0.51 19.14 5.63
N LYS A 95 0.15 19.09 6.80
CA LYS A 95 0.18 20.21 7.74
C LYS A 95 0.89 21.43 7.15
N LYS A 96 2.03 21.22 6.48
CA LYS A 96 2.75 22.31 5.79
C LYS A 96 1.90 22.97 4.72
N ASP A 97 1.13 22.16 3.97
CA ASP A 97 0.24 22.60 2.92
C ASP A 97 -1.12 23.13 3.46
N ARG A 98 -1.25 23.26 4.78
CA ARG A 98 -2.46 23.77 5.48
C ARG A 98 -3.73 22.97 5.17
N VAL A 99 -3.60 21.68 4.85
CA VAL A 99 -4.75 20.78 4.66
C VAL A 99 -5.39 20.49 6.01
N LYS A 100 -6.69 20.67 6.11
CA LYS A 100 -7.46 20.39 7.33
C LYS A 100 -7.61 18.89 7.53
N PHE A 101 -7.44 18.42 8.79
CA PHE A 101 -7.67 17.02 9.20
C PHE A 101 -9.07 16.87 9.82
N ASP A 102 -10.09 17.29 9.13
CA ASP A 102 -11.49 17.26 9.55
C ASP A 102 -12.23 15.97 9.12
N LYS A 103 -11.58 15.12 8.33
CA LYS A 103 -12.15 13.89 7.82
C LYS A 103 -11.18 12.71 7.99
N ASN A 104 -11.74 11.51 8.11
CA ASN A 104 -10.96 10.29 8.03
C ASN A 104 -10.50 10.04 6.59
N PHE A 105 -9.26 9.65 6.42
CA PHE A 105 -8.68 9.28 5.13
C PHE A 105 -7.76 8.07 5.26
N TYR A 106 -7.44 7.45 4.14
CA TYR A 106 -6.50 6.37 4.06
C TYR A 106 -5.12 6.90 3.68
N VAL A 107 -4.09 6.31 4.27
CA VAL A 107 -2.70 6.51 3.84
C VAL A 107 -2.14 5.16 3.43
N PHE A 108 -1.74 5.05 2.17
CA PHE A 108 -1.05 3.88 1.64
C PHE A 108 0.45 4.13 1.78
N THR A 109 1.09 3.32 2.60
CA THR A 109 2.45 3.61 3.08
C THR A 109 3.56 3.14 2.14
N GLY A 110 3.22 2.36 1.14
CA GLY A 110 4.16 1.85 0.12
C GLY A 110 4.08 0.33 -0.04
N SER A 111 4.76 -0.20 -1.06
CA SER A 111 4.80 -1.63 -1.34
C SER A 111 5.77 -2.36 -0.43
N THR A 112 5.37 -3.54 0.02
CA THR A 112 6.18 -4.43 0.87
C THR A 112 6.79 -5.60 0.09
N VAL A 113 6.38 -5.77 -1.17
CA VAL A 113 6.81 -6.87 -2.05
C VAL A 113 7.31 -6.38 -3.42
N GLY A 114 7.39 -5.05 -3.62
CA GLY A 114 7.68 -4.46 -4.92
C GLY A 114 6.51 -4.60 -5.91
N VAL A 115 6.81 -4.50 -7.21
CA VAL A 115 5.82 -4.68 -8.28
C VAL A 115 5.78 -6.17 -8.66
N VAL A 116 4.61 -6.77 -8.52
CA VAL A 116 4.36 -8.18 -8.85
C VAL A 116 3.52 -8.24 -10.13
N PRO A 117 4.03 -8.82 -11.23
CA PRO A 117 3.29 -8.86 -12.48
C PRO A 117 2.05 -9.76 -12.37
N ILE A 118 0.97 -9.38 -13.06
CA ILE A 118 -0.22 -10.20 -13.21
C ILE A 118 0.04 -11.24 -14.31
N LEU A 119 0.52 -12.43 -13.93
CA LEU A 119 0.87 -13.49 -14.89
C LEU A 119 -0.35 -14.24 -15.40
N LYS A 120 -1.37 -14.42 -14.58
CA LYS A 120 -2.64 -15.07 -14.95
C LYS A 120 -3.81 -14.42 -14.22
N LYS A 121 -4.99 -14.49 -14.83
CA LYS A 121 -6.26 -14.25 -14.15
C LYS A 121 -6.42 -15.16 -12.95
N GLY A 122 -7.25 -14.81 -12.01
CA GLY A 122 -7.49 -15.62 -10.83
C GLY A 122 -7.52 -14.82 -9.54
N LEU A 123 -7.46 -15.55 -8.43
CA LEU A 123 -7.52 -14.98 -7.09
C LEU A 123 -6.12 -14.63 -6.61
N TYR A 124 -5.91 -13.33 -6.36
CA TYR A 124 -4.72 -12.81 -5.70
C TYR A 124 -4.99 -12.62 -4.21
N LEU A 125 -4.09 -13.15 -3.40
CA LEU A 125 -4.13 -13.06 -1.92
C LEU A 125 -2.92 -12.27 -1.45
N GLY A 126 -3.16 -11.15 -0.77
CA GLY A 126 -2.14 -10.41 -0.05
C GLY A 126 -2.27 -10.69 1.45
N LYS A 127 -1.17 -11.04 2.12
CA LYS A 127 -1.12 -11.29 3.55
C LYS A 127 -0.10 -10.40 4.22
N ILE A 128 -0.46 -9.81 5.34
CA ILE A 128 0.48 -9.13 6.24
C ILE A 128 0.34 -9.76 7.62
N GLU A 129 1.47 -10.22 8.15
CA GLU A 129 1.55 -10.79 9.49
C GLU A 129 0.84 -9.89 10.52
N LYS A 130 0.09 -10.47 11.44
CA LYS A 130 -0.69 -9.77 12.47
C LYS A 130 -1.80 -8.84 11.97
N LEU A 131 -1.78 -8.39 10.72
CA LEU A 131 -2.83 -7.52 10.16
C LEU A 131 -3.93 -8.31 9.44
N GLY A 132 -3.59 -9.41 8.78
CA GLY A 132 -4.58 -10.26 8.12
C GLY A 132 -4.38 -10.39 6.62
N ILE A 133 -5.49 -10.63 5.92
CA ILE A 133 -5.49 -10.97 4.49
C ILE A 133 -6.38 -9.98 3.73
N VAL A 134 -5.96 -9.67 2.53
CA VAL A 134 -6.76 -8.99 1.50
C VAL A 134 -6.79 -9.88 0.27
N LYS A 135 -7.90 -9.89 -0.45
CA LYS A 135 -8.06 -10.70 -1.66
C LYS A 135 -8.77 -9.93 -2.77
N THR A 136 -8.36 -10.19 -4.00
CA THR A 136 -9.03 -9.66 -5.19
C THR A 136 -9.00 -10.69 -6.30
N LYS A 137 -10.02 -10.69 -7.15
CA LYS A 137 -10.08 -11.54 -8.34
C LYS A 137 -9.81 -10.69 -9.57
N ILE A 138 -8.84 -11.10 -10.37
CA ILE A 138 -8.56 -10.58 -11.69
C ILE A 138 -9.31 -11.47 -12.70
N ILE A 139 -10.15 -10.87 -13.52
CA ILE A 139 -11.00 -11.52 -14.52
C ILE A 139 -10.58 -11.18 -15.95
#